data_97f923eae037941396cb9d85575eb5b7
#
_entry.id   97f923eae037941396cb9d85575eb5b7
#
_cell.length_a   1.000
_cell.length_b   1.000
_cell.length_c   1.000
_cell.angle_alpha   90.00
_cell.angle_beta   90.00
_cell.angle_gamma   90.00
#
_symmetry.space_group_name_H-M   'P 1'
#
loop_
_entity.id
_entity.type
_entity.pdbx_description
1 polymer ?
#
loop_
_entity_poly.entity_id
_entity_poly.type
_entity_poly.pdbx_seq_one_letter_code
_entity_poly.pdbx_strand_id
1 'polypeptide(L)'
;SKMNDNNDPVIPLISTGCVRYTVPSAIHLSKMPDKLKVRFRVGKVVKNCAVDVYCNEENSEKRIKTKKRPVVAPGEMEEILLGREELLKYPDLQQLIITVKEG
;
A
#
# COMPACT_ATOMS: atom_id res chain seq x y z
N SER A 1 11.87 8.93 -24.97
CA SER A 1 11.82 9.26 -24.57
C SER A 1 11.74 9.34 -23.97
N LYS A 2 11.81 9.22 -24.05
CA LYS A 2 12.00 9.61 -23.44
C LYS A 2 11.50 10.15 -22.87
N MET A 3 11.39 10.10 -22.73
CA MET A 3 11.10 10.78 -22.25
C MET A 3 10.09 11.09 -21.96
N ASN A 4 9.53 11.33 -22.18
CA ASN A 4 8.48 11.76 -21.98
C ASN A 4 7.55 11.26 -21.09
N ASP A 5 7.47 10.45 -20.83
CA ASP A 5 6.83 9.75 -19.84
C ASP A 5 6.90 10.27 -18.47
N ASN A 6 7.54 11.35 -18.34
CA ASN A 6 7.73 12.01 -17.08
C ASN A 6 6.46 12.56 -16.47
N ASN A 7 5.39 12.56 -17.27
CA ASN A 7 4.11 13.04 -16.79
C ASN A 7 3.27 11.94 -16.14
N ASP A 8 3.81 10.74 -16.05
CA ASP A 8 3.10 9.62 -15.47
C ASP A 8 3.90 9.08 -14.28
N PRO A 9 3.77 9.70 -13.11
CA PRO A 9 4.56 9.27 -11.96
C PRO A 9 4.24 7.84 -11.55
N VAL A 10 5.28 7.12 -11.21
CA VAL A 10 5.17 5.76 -10.72
C VAL A 10 5.39 5.80 -9.22
N ILE A 11 4.46 5.27 -8.47
CA ILE A 11 4.50 5.27 -7.01
C ILE A 11 4.76 3.85 -6.53
N PRO A 12 5.97 3.57 -6.04
CA PRO A 12 6.27 2.23 -5.56
C PRO A 12 5.54 1.92 -4.25
N LEU A 13 5.23 0.65 -4.07
CA LEU A 13 4.66 0.15 -2.82
C LEU A 13 5.79 -0.52 -2.06
N ILE A 14 6.12 0.04 -0.91
CA ILE A 14 7.22 -0.45 -0.08
C ILE A 14 6.63 -1.35 1.01
N SER A 15 7.10 -2.58 1.06
CA SER A 15 6.65 -3.54 2.06
C SER A 15 7.56 -3.47 3.28
N THR A 16 6.96 -3.33 4.46
CA THR A 16 7.72 -3.29 5.71
C THR A 16 7.08 -4.22 6.73
N GLY A 17 7.76 -4.42 7.86
CA GLY A 17 7.28 -5.32 8.89
C GLY A 17 7.26 -6.74 8.38
N CYS A 18 6.14 -7.43 8.57
CA CYS A 18 6.02 -8.81 8.13
C CYS A 18 5.47 -8.93 6.70
N VAL A 19 5.19 -7.83 6.04
CA VAL A 19 4.71 -7.86 4.66
C VAL A 19 5.88 -8.20 3.74
N ARG A 20 5.74 -9.27 2.96
CA ARG A 20 6.84 -9.75 2.11
C ARG A 20 6.86 -9.07 0.76
N TYR A 21 5.68 -8.90 0.15
CA TYR A 21 5.59 -8.26 -1.16
C TYR A 21 4.14 -7.88 -1.44
N THR A 22 3.96 -7.00 -2.41
CA THR A 22 2.63 -6.59 -2.85
C THR A 22 2.49 -6.83 -4.34
N VAL A 23 1.25 -6.97 -4.78
CA VAL A 23 0.90 -7.06 -6.19
C VAL A 23 -0.28 -6.12 -6.43
N PRO A 24 -0.10 -5.05 -7.19
CA PRO A 24 1.13 -4.63 -7.87
C PRO A 24 2.18 -4.09 -6.89
N SER A 25 3.41 -3.99 -7.36
CA SER A 25 4.50 -3.43 -6.53
C SER A 25 4.68 -1.94 -6.79
N ALA A 26 3.95 -1.39 -7.73
CA ALA A 26 3.98 0.04 -8.05
C ALA A 26 2.67 0.43 -8.68
N ILE A 27 2.32 1.71 -8.54
CA ILE A 27 1.07 2.24 -9.06
C ILE A 27 1.37 3.38 -10.03
N HIS A 28 0.69 3.36 -11.18
CA HIS A 28 0.69 4.50 -12.11
C HIS A 28 -0.55 5.30 -11.81
N LEU A 29 -0.38 6.41 -11.13
CA LEU A 29 -1.51 7.17 -10.62
C LEU A 29 -2.49 7.59 -11.70
N SER A 30 -1.98 7.97 -12.87
CA SER A 30 -2.84 8.41 -13.97
C SER A 30 -3.60 7.27 -14.64
N LYS A 31 -3.15 6.03 -14.44
CA LYS A 31 -3.74 4.86 -15.09
C LYS A 31 -4.52 3.97 -14.15
N MET A 32 -4.48 4.23 -12.86
CA MET A 32 -5.16 3.36 -11.91
C MET A 32 -6.67 3.55 -11.97
N PRO A 33 -7.45 2.51 -11.66
CA PRO A 33 -8.90 2.65 -11.56
C PRO A 33 -9.26 3.48 -10.33
N ASP A 34 -10.53 3.84 -10.19
CA ASP A 34 -11.00 4.60 -9.03
C ASP A 34 -10.65 3.91 -7.73
N LYS A 35 -10.71 2.59 -7.73
CA LYS A 35 -10.30 1.79 -6.57
C LYS A 35 -9.42 0.65 -7.06
N LEU A 36 -8.23 0.59 -6.52
CA LEU A 36 -7.25 -0.43 -6.89
C LEU A 36 -7.14 -1.46 -5.77
N LYS A 37 -7.28 -2.71 -6.14
CA LYS A 37 -7.10 -3.79 -5.17
C LYS A 37 -5.62 -4.16 -5.13
N VAL A 38 -5.01 -3.97 -3.97
CA VAL A 38 -3.63 -4.35 -3.75
C VAL A 38 -3.62 -5.63 -2.93
N ARG A 39 -2.94 -6.63 -3.42
CA ARG A 39 -2.80 -7.91 -2.73
C ARG A 39 -1.39 -8.03 -2.18
N PHE A 40 -1.27 -8.73 -1.06
CA PHE A 40 0.03 -8.89 -0.44
C PHE A 40 0.07 -10.17 0.39
N ARG A 41 1.28 -10.61 0.68
CA ARG A 41 1.52 -11.76 1.55
C ARG A 41 2.42 -11.35 2.70
N VAL A 42 2.21 -12.03 3.83
CA VAL A 42 3.01 -11.78 5.03
C VAL A 42 3.94 -12.96 5.26
N GLY A 43 4.97 -12.74 6.07
CA GLY A 43 5.97 -13.77 6.34
C GLY A 43 5.75 -14.54 7.62
N LYS A 44 4.72 -14.18 8.39
CA LYS A 44 4.43 -14.87 9.65
C LYS A 44 2.97 -14.67 10.01
N VAL A 45 2.50 -15.48 10.95
CA VAL A 45 1.13 -15.35 11.46
C VAL A 45 1.08 -14.20 12.46
N VAL A 46 0.12 -13.28 12.26
CA VAL A 46 -0.10 -12.18 13.21
C VAL A 46 -1.58 -12.14 13.51
N LYS A 47 -1.94 -12.11 14.79
CA LYS A 47 -3.32 -12.07 15.24
C LYS A 47 -3.66 -10.69 15.79
N ASN A 48 -4.93 -10.33 15.69
CA ASN A 48 -5.43 -9.04 16.18
C ASN A 48 -4.57 -7.90 15.66
N CYS A 49 -4.51 -7.78 14.34
CA CYS A 49 -3.60 -6.84 13.70
C CYS A 49 -4.36 -5.88 12.80
N ALA A 50 -3.63 -4.92 12.27
CA ALA A 50 -4.16 -3.99 11.29
C ALA A 50 -3.17 -3.82 10.16
N VAL A 51 -3.69 -3.75 8.93
CA VAL A 51 -2.90 -3.44 7.76
C VAL A 51 -2.97 -1.93 7.59
N ASP A 52 -1.82 -1.27 7.60
CA ASP A 52 -1.76 0.19 7.47
C ASP A 52 -1.01 0.58 6.20
N VAL A 53 -1.49 1.62 5.55
CA VAL A 53 -0.84 2.19 4.37
C VAL A 53 -0.52 3.64 4.66
N TYR A 54 0.73 4.01 4.43
CA TYR A 54 1.22 5.37 4.73
C TYR A 54 1.73 6.06 3.47
N CYS A 55 1.66 7.39 3.49
CA CYS A 55 2.19 8.24 2.44
C CYS A 55 3.64 8.58 2.78
N ASN A 56 4.56 8.13 1.94
CA ASN A 56 5.99 8.44 2.01
C ASN A 56 6.75 7.85 3.20
N GLU A 57 6.18 7.85 4.40
CA GLU A 57 6.88 7.32 5.58
C GLU A 57 5.89 6.79 6.62
N GLU A 58 6.36 5.88 7.44
CA GLU A 58 5.52 5.29 8.49
C GLU A 58 5.31 6.28 9.62
N ASN A 59 4.35 7.16 9.43
CA ASN A 59 4.03 8.18 10.41
C ASN A 59 2.51 8.22 10.52
N SER A 60 2.00 8.14 11.75
CA SER A 60 0.55 8.08 11.97
C SER A 60 -0.19 9.26 11.34
N GLU A 61 0.48 10.39 11.19
CA GLU A 61 -0.12 11.55 10.55
C GLU A 61 -0.23 11.39 9.04
N LYS A 62 0.51 10.43 8.50
CA LYS A 62 0.51 10.18 7.06
C LYS A 62 -0.18 8.87 6.70
N ARG A 63 -0.90 8.31 7.64
CA ARG A 63 -1.63 7.07 7.38
C ARG A 63 -2.82 7.35 6.48
N ILE A 64 -2.82 6.69 5.33
CA ILE A 64 -3.88 6.86 4.35
C ILE A 64 -5.03 5.92 4.63
N LYS A 65 -4.72 4.71 5.07
CA LYS A 65 -5.73 3.68 5.23
C LYS A 65 -5.31 2.67 6.29
N THR A 66 -6.30 2.10 6.96
CA THR A 66 -6.07 1.02 7.90
C THR A 66 -7.20 0.00 7.73
N LYS A 67 -6.86 -1.27 7.87
CA LYS A 67 -7.84 -2.35 7.77
C LYS A 67 -7.54 -3.35 8.87
N LYS A 68 -8.49 -3.52 9.78
CA LYS A 68 -8.31 -4.47 10.88
C LYS A 68 -8.51 -5.89 10.39
N ARG A 69 -7.65 -6.78 10.85
CA ARG A 69 -7.76 -8.19 10.52
C ARG A 69 -7.64 -9.04 11.78
N PRO A 70 -8.48 -10.05 11.94
CA PRO A 70 -8.36 -10.94 13.10
C PRO A 70 -7.09 -11.77 13.02
N VAL A 71 -6.65 -12.13 11.81
CA VAL A 71 -5.43 -12.89 11.63
C VAL A 71 -4.95 -12.73 10.19
N VAL A 72 -3.63 -12.69 10.01
CA VAL A 72 -3.01 -12.80 8.69
C VAL A 72 -1.98 -13.94 8.78
N ALA A 73 -1.79 -14.65 7.68
CA ALA A 73 -0.92 -15.83 7.67
C ALA A 73 -0.21 -15.95 6.32
N PRO A 74 1.01 -16.55 6.32
CA PRO A 74 1.80 -16.67 5.08
C PRO A 74 1.11 -17.45 3.97
N GLY A 75 0.23 -18.37 4.30
CA GLY A 75 -0.45 -19.17 3.29
C GLY A 75 -1.62 -18.47 2.63
N GLU A 76 -1.99 -17.27 3.09
CA GLU A 76 -3.16 -16.57 2.59
C GLU A 76 -2.78 -15.24 1.98
N MET A 77 -3.44 -14.91 0.87
CA MET A 77 -3.25 -13.63 0.21
C MET A 77 -4.22 -12.62 0.81
N GLU A 78 -3.71 -11.53 1.31
CA GLU A 78 -4.52 -10.45 1.85
C GLU A 78 -4.76 -9.38 0.78
N GLU A 79 -5.80 -8.57 0.97
CA GLU A 79 -6.15 -7.52 0.04
C GLU A 79 -6.46 -6.24 0.79
N ILE A 80 -6.11 -5.12 0.16
CA ILE A 80 -6.54 -3.82 0.65
C ILE A 80 -6.87 -2.96 -0.56
N LEU A 81 -7.95 -2.18 -0.46
CA LEU A 81 -8.37 -1.30 -1.55
C LEU A 81 -7.81 0.09 -1.35
N LEU A 82 -7.21 0.63 -2.40
CA LEU A 82 -6.70 1.99 -2.38
C LEU A 82 -7.51 2.82 -3.36
N GLY A 83 -8.15 3.87 -2.86
CA GLY A 83 -8.93 4.76 -3.69
C GLY A 83 -8.03 5.81 -4.33
N ARG A 84 -8.24 6.05 -5.62
CA ARG A 84 -7.48 7.08 -6.33
C ARG A 84 -7.63 8.43 -5.66
N GLU A 85 -8.85 8.75 -5.22
CA GLU A 85 -9.11 10.02 -4.55
C GLU A 85 -8.37 10.13 -3.24
N GLU A 86 -8.19 9.01 -2.54
CA GLU A 86 -7.44 9.00 -1.30
C GLU A 86 -5.98 9.40 -1.55
N LEU A 87 -5.42 8.91 -2.65
CA LEU A 87 -4.03 9.19 -2.99
C LEU A 87 -3.85 10.61 -3.49
N LEU A 88 -4.85 11.15 -4.17
CA LEU A 88 -4.79 12.51 -4.71
C LEU A 88 -4.81 13.57 -3.61
N LYS A 89 -5.16 13.20 -2.39
CA LYS A 89 -5.11 14.13 -1.26
C LYS A 89 -3.67 14.42 -0.82
N TYR A 90 -2.70 13.66 -1.34
CA TYR A 90 -1.31 13.80 -0.95
C TYR A 90 -0.49 14.22 -2.16
N PRO A 91 -0.43 15.54 -2.45
CA PRO A 91 0.28 16.02 -3.64
C PRO A 91 1.78 15.74 -3.63
N ASP A 92 2.35 15.49 -2.45
CA ASP A 92 3.78 15.18 -2.33
C ASP A 92 4.03 13.66 -2.30
N LEU A 93 3.04 12.86 -2.67
CA LEU A 93 3.15 11.41 -2.63
C LEU A 93 4.21 10.92 -3.61
N GLN A 94 5.21 10.19 -3.10
CA GLN A 94 6.28 9.60 -3.90
C GLN A 94 6.33 8.10 -3.75
N GLN A 95 5.86 7.58 -2.62
CA GLN A 95 5.83 6.13 -2.38
C GLN A 95 4.77 5.83 -1.35
N LEU A 96 4.32 4.59 -1.34
CA LEU A 96 3.38 4.10 -0.35
C LEU A 96 4.06 3.03 0.48
N ILE A 97 3.82 3.05 1.77
CA ILE A 97 4.38 2.04 2.66
C ILE A 97 3.23 1.21 3.21
N ILE A 98 3.34 -0.10 3.06
CA ILE A 98 2.31 -1.00 3.56
C ILE A 98 2.95 -1.92 4.62
N THR A 99 2.28 -2.04 5.75
CA THR A 99 2.79 -2.82 6.87
C THR A 99 1.62 -3.42 7.65
N VAL A 100 1.94 -4.42 8.47
CA VAL A 100 0.97 -5.03 9.37
C VAL A 100 1.46 -4.78 10.79
N LYS A 101 0.60 -4.26 11.62
CA LYS A 101 0.93 -3.96 13.02
C LYS A 101 -0.01 -4.70 13.94
N GLU A 102 0.54 -5.23 15.03
CA GLU A 102 -0.26 -5.86 16.06
C GLU A 102 -1.01 -4.77 16.81
N GLY A 103 -2.28 -5.01 17.03
CA GLY A 103 -3.14 -4.04 17.67
C GLY A 103 -3.22 -4.21 19.17
#